data_cef4adf0327e267bd47302e2b4fbf7a7
#
_entry.id   cef4adf0327e267bd47302e2b4fbf7a7
#
_cell.length_a   1.000
_cell.length_b   1.000
_cell.length_c   1.000
_cell.angle_alpha   90.00
_cell.angle_beta   90.00
_cell.angle_gamma   90.00
#
_symmetry.space_group_name_H-M   'P 1'
#
loop_
_entity.id
_entity.type
_entity.pdbx_description
1 polymer ?
#
loop_
_entity_poly.entity_id
_entity_poly.type
_entity_poly.pdbx_seq_one_letter_code
_entity_poly.pdbx_strand_id
1 'polypeptide(L)' 'MKANDAIIKRIEEICEEKKSNVCDVALSGGMSPSAIYDLIKGRTKCSKVVTVKRFCEGAGITLSEFFDRDYFNDPEAD' A
#
# COMPACT_ATOMS: atom_id res chain seq x y z
N MET A 1 12.09 9.53 -3.88
CA MET A 1 11.19 8.92 -2.88
C MET A 1 11.57 7.46 -2.68
N LYS A 2 11.72 7.03 -1.46
CA LYS A 2 12.06 5.64 -1.14
C LYS A 2 10.90 4.71 -1.48
N ALA A 3 11.22 3.47 -1.84
CA ALA A 3 10.20 2.50 -2.25
C ALA A 3 9.09 2.32 -1.21
N ASN A 4 9.45 2.23 0.07
CA ASN A 4 8.45 2.06 1.12
C ASN A 4 7.55 3.29 1.27
N ASP A 5 8.11 4.48 1.12
CA ASP A 5 7.34 5.73 1.15
C ASP A 5 6.39 5.82 -0.04
N ALA A 6 6.84 5.35 -1.21
CA ALA A 6 6.00 5.30 -2.40
C ALA A 6 4.81 4.35 -2.21
N ILE A 7 5.04 3.21 -1.56
CA ILE A 7 3.97 2.26 -1.26
C ILE A 7 2.93 2.89 -0.32
N ILE A 8 3.38 3.59 0.72
CA ILE A 8 2.49 4.26 1.68
C ILE A 8 1.69 5.34 0.96
N LYS A 9 2.35 6.14 0.12
CA LYS A 9 1.68 7.18 -0.65
C LYS A 9 0.59 6.59 -1.55
N ARG A 10 0.89 5.48 -2.23
CA ARG A 10 -0.06 4.82 -3.11
C ARG A 10 -1.27 4.30 -2.34
N ILE A 11 -1.03 3.72 -1.16
CA ILE A 11 -2.11 3.24 -0.28
C ILE A 11 -3.05 4.40 0.08
N GLU A 12 -2.49 5.54 0.46
CA GLU A 12 -3.28 6.73 0.80
C GLU A 12 -4.09 7.23 -0.39
N GLU A 13 -3.49 7.27 -1.57
CA GLU A 13 -4.18 7.67 -2.81
C GLU A 13 -5.37 6.78 -3.11
N ILE A 14 -5.17 5.46 -3.00
CA ILE A 14 -6.23 4.49 -3.28
C ILE A 14 -7.38 4.63 -2.29
N CYS A 15 -7.06 4.80 -1.01
CA CYS A 15 -8.09 5.01 0.02
C CYS A 15 -8.90 6.26 -0.26
N GLU A 16 -8.25 7.33 -0.67
CA GLU A 16 -8.92 8.57 -1.01
C GLU A 16 -9.83 8.40 -2.24
N GLU A 17 -9.34 7.72 -3.28
CA GLU A 17 -10.13 7.43 -4.47
C GLU A 17 -11.36 6.61 -4.16
N LYS A 18 -11.24 5.65 -3.24
CA LYS A 18 -12.34 4.77 -2.83
C LYS A 18 -13.22 5.39 -1.75
N LYS A 19 -12.90 6.59 -1.28
CA LYS A 19 -13.60 7.27 -0.19
C LYS A 19 -13.70 6.38 1.04
N SER A 20 -12.59 5.71 1.35
CA SER A 20 -12.49 4.76 2.45
C SER A 20 -11.25 5.09 3.29
N ASN A 21 -10.89 4.21 4.20
CA ASN A 21 -9.68 4.36 4.99
C ASN A 21 -8.83 3.08 4.91
N VAL A 22 -7.58 3.19 5.33
CA VAL A 22 -6.64 2.10 5.22
C VAL A 22 -7.10 0.87 6.01
N CYS A 23 -7.66 1.08 7.20
CA CYS A 23 -8.15 -0.04 8.01
C CYS A 23 -9.23 -0.84 7.30
N ASP A 24 -10.24 -0.16 6.77
CA ASP A 24 -11.35 -0.85 6.11
C ASP A 24 -10.89 -1.61 4.87
N VAL A 25 -10.07 -0.98 4.02
CA VAL A 25 -9.58 -1.60 2.80
C VAL A 25 -8.71 -2.81 3.14
N ALA A 26 -7.80 -2.66 4.08
CA ALA A 26 -6.86 -3.73 4.42
C ALA A 26 -7.57 -4.90 5.13
N LEU A 27 -8.54 -4.62 5.99
CA LEU A 27 -9.34 -5.68 6.62
C LEU A 27 -10.13 -6.45 5.58
N SER A 28 -10.64 -5.78 4.55
CA SER A 28 -11.33 -6.43 3.43
C SER A 28 -10.40 -7.39 2.68
N GLY A 29 -9.10 -7.10 2.66
CA GLY A 29 -8.09 -7.96 2.03
C GLY A 29 -7.53 -9.03 2.95
N GLY A 30 -8.06 -9.16 4.16
CA GLY A 30 -7.62 -10.18 5.10
C GLY A 30 -6.37 -9.81 5.90
N MET A 31 -5.99 -8.54 5.93
CA MET A 31 -4.85 -8.09 6.73
C MET A 31 -5.25 -7.87 8.19
N SER A 32 -4.32 -8.16 9.11
CA SER A 32 -4.54 -7.86 10.53
C SER A 32 -4.34 -6.35 10.78
N PRO A 33 -5.01 -5.78 11.78
CA PRO A 33 -4.79 -4.38 12.15
C PRO A 33 -3.32 -4.07 12.49
N SER A 34 -2.62 -5.01 13.11
CA SER A 34 -1.20 -4.85 13.45
C SER A 34 -0.34 -4.70 12.20
N ALA A 35 -0.58 -5.52 11.18
CA ALA A 35 0.18 -5.47 9.93
C ALA A 35 -0.03 -4.13 9.21
N ILE A 36 -1.26 -3.65 9.21
CA ILE A 36 -1.61 -2.35 8.59
C ILE A 36 -0.89 -1.22 9.32
N TYR A 37 -0.96 -1.25 10.64
CA TYR A 37 -0.38 -0.21 11.48
C TYR A 37 1.14 -0.13 11.29
N ASP A 38 1.80 -1.29 11.26
CA ASP A 38 3.25 -1.36 11.05
C ASP A 38 3.63 -0.81 9.69
N LEU A 39 2.85 -1.09 8.66
CA LEU A 39 3.08 -0.58 7.31
C LEU A 39 2.98 0.95 7.28
N ILE A 40 1.91 1.50 7.83
CA ILE A 40 1.65 2.95 7.82
C ILE A 40 2.69 3.71 8.63
N LYS A 41 3.08 3.17 9.77
CA LYS A 41 4.04 3.84 10.67
C LYS A 41 5.50 3.66 10.22
N GLY A 42 5.71 2.94 9.13
CA GLY A 42 7.07 2.74 8.62
C GLY A 42 7.95 1.86 9.48
N ARG A 43 7.35 1.04 10.35
CA ARG A 43 8.09 0.12 11.21
C ARG A 43 8.67 -1.04 10.43
N THR A 44 8.08 -1.33 9.28
CA THR A 44 8.56 -2.36 8.37
C THR A 44 9.55 -1.73 7.41
N LYS A 45 10.79 -2.17 7.41
CA LYS A 45 11.82 -1.63 6.53
C LYS A 45 11.56 -1.95 5.07
N CYS A 46 10.83 -3.02 4.82
CA CYS A 46 10.55 -3.50 3.49
C CYS A 46 9.16 -4.14 3.47
N SER A 47 8.25 -3.56 2.70
CA SER A 47 6.91 -4.11 2.55
C SER A 47 6.96 -5.34 1.65
N LYS A 48 6.37 -6.44 2.10
CA LYS A 48 6.32 -7.67 1.31
C LYS A 48 5.27 -7.55 0.23
N VAL A 49 5.54 -8.16 -0.93
CA VAL A 49 4.59 -8.18 -2.05
C VAL A 49 3.26 -8.82 -1.63
N VAL A 50 3.31 -9.85 -0.77
CA VAL A 50 2.09 -10.49 -0.27
C VAL A 50 1.22 -9.49 0.49
N THR A 51 1.83 -8.63 1.30
CA THR A 51 1.11 -7.59 2.04
C THR A 51 0.43 -6.61 1.09
N VAL A 52 1.16 -6.16 0.08
CA VAL A 52 0.63 -5.24 -0.94
C VAL A 52 -0.50 -5.92 -1.71
N LYS A 53 -0.34 -7.18 -2.06
CA LYS A 53 -1.37 -7.94 -2.78
C LYS A 53 -2.66 -8.03 -1.97
N ARG A 54 -2.57 -8.29 -0.68
CA ARG A 54 -3.76 -8.34 0.19
C ARG A 54 -4.49 -7.00 0.24
N PHE A 55 -3.73 -5.91 0.32
CA PHE A 55 -4.30 -4.58 0.26
C PHE A 55 -5.03 -4.36 -1.08
N CYS A 56 -4.41 -4.76 -2.18
CA CYS A 56 -5.01 -4.64 -3.52
C CYS A 56 -6.32 -5.43 -3.62
N GLU A 57 -6.35 -6.64 -3.06
CA GLU A 57 -7.57 -7.46 -3.04
C GLU A 57 -8.69 -6.75 -2.28
N GLY A 58 -8.37 -6.15 -1.14
CA GLY A 58 -9.33 -5.38 -0.37
C GLY A 58 -9.83 -4.14 -1.10
N ALA A 59 -8.98 -3.52 -1.91
CA ALA A 59 -9.32 -2.33 -2.68
C ALA A 59 -10.00 -2.67 -4.02
N GLY A 60 -9.95 -3.93 -4.45
CA GLY A 60 -10.52 -4.34 -5.72
C GLY A 60 -9.68 -3.93 -6.93
N ILE A 61 -8.38 -3.84 -6.77
CA ILE A 61 -7.44 -3.49 -7.85
C ILE A 61 -6.39 -4.58 -8.02
N THR A 62 -5.68 -4.54 -9.14
CA THR A 62 -4.57 -5.46 -9.41
C THR A 62 -3.26 -4.89 -8.89
N LEU A 63 -2.23 -5.74 -8.79
CA LEU A 63 -0.88 -5.28 -8.47
C LEU A 63 -0.35 -4.32 -9.54
N SER A 64 -0.67 -4.58 -10.80
CA SER A 64 -0.28 -3.69 -11.90
C SER A 64 -0.85 -2.30 -11.71
N GLU A 65 -2.11 -2.21 -11.35
CA GLU A 65 -2.77 -0.93 -11.09
C GLU A 65 -2.16 -0.23 -9.88
N PHE A 66 -1.81 -0.98 -8.84
CA PHE A 66 -1.20 -0.44 -7.65
C PHE A 66 0.13 0.25 -7.97
N PHE A 67 0.99 -0.40 -8.76
CA PHE A 67 2.32 0.10 -9.09
C PHE A 67 2.37 0.99 -10.32
N ASP A 68 1.23 1.33 -10.89
CA ASP A 68 1.14 2.19 -12.08
C ASP A 68 1.21 3.67 -11.69
N ARG A 69 2.38 4.07 -11.18
CA ARG A 69 2.68 5.47 -10.82
C ARG A 69 4.16 5.74 -11.06
N ASP A 70 4.45 6.93 -11.54
CA ASP A 70 5.81 7.33 -11.90
C ASP A 70 6.77 7.33 -10.72
N TYR A 71 6.29 7.67 -9.53
CA TYR A 71 7.16 7.75 -8.36
C TYR A 71 7.71 6.40 -7.90
N PHE A 72 7.16 5.28 -8.40
CA PHE A 72 7.76 3.97 -8.16
C PHE A 72 9.02 3.76 -8.99
N ASN A 73 9.20 4.53 -10.06
CA ASN A 73 10.35 4.44 -10.96
C ASN A 73 11.36 5.57 -10.74
N ASP A 74 11.25 6.26 -9.62
CA ASP A 74 12.17 7.36 -9.26
C ASP A 74 13.57 6.80 -9.06
N PRO A 75 14.58 7.28 -9.80
CA PRO A 75 15.95 6.80 -9.62
C PRO A 75 16.55 7.14 -8.26
N GLU A 76 15.95 8.04 -7.51
CA GLU A 76 16.35 8.35 -6.14
C GLU A 76 15.77 7.35 -5.12
N ALA A 77 14.88 6.46 -5.56
CA ALA A 77 14.33 5.41 -4.70
C ALA A 77 15.40 4.35 -4.45
N ASP A 78 15.47 3.84 -3.24
CA ASP A 78 16.40 2.79 -2.87
C ASP A 78 16.02 1.42 -3.42
#